data_7eab68312f575ca3eb2f46d37f876fab
#
_entry.id   7eab68312f575ca3eb2f46d37f876fab
#
_cell.length_a   1.000
_cell.length_b   1.000
_cell.length_c   1.000
_cell.angle_alpha   90.00
_cell.angle_beta   90.00
_cell.angle_gamma   90.00
#
_symmetry.space_group_name_H-M   'P 1'
#
loop_
_entity.id
_entity.type
_entity.pdbx_description
1 polymer ?
#
loop_
_entity_poly.entity_id
_entity_poly.type
_entity_poly.pdbx_seq_one_letter_code
_entity_poly.pdbx_strand_id
1 'polypeptide(L)'
;MANYDINKVRADFPILSREVYGKPLVYLDNGATTQKPLCVLDAMREEYLNVNANVHRGVHYLSQQATDLHEAAREKVRQFINADKIQEIIFTRGTTESMNLVASSFSDSFLKEGDEVIISTMEHHSNIVPWQLQGLKKGIRLRVIPMSDEGVLDLDAFDSMLNERTKLVSVANVSNVLGTVNPVKEIIRRAHQHDIPVLVDGAQSAPHIHVDVKDLDCDFFAFSGHKMYG
;
A
#
# COMPACT_ATOMS: atom_id res chain seq x y z
N MET A 1 -32.01 -3.18 2.72
CA MET A 1 -30.63 -3.69 2.75
C MET A 1 -30.64 -5.08 2.13
N ALA A 2 -29.82 -5.34 1.10
CA ALA A 2 -29.69 -6.68 0.55
C ALA A 2 -29.21 -7.62 1.67
N ASN A 3 -29.87 -8.77 1.82
CA ASN A 3 -29.49 -9.76 2.84
C ASN A 3 -28.07 -10.26 2.49
N TYR A 4 -27.07 -9.93 3.31
CA TYR A 4 -25.70 -10.42 3.15
C TYR A 4 -25.65 -11.91 3.48
N ASP A 5 -25.49 -12.74 2.45
CA ASP A 5 -25.39 -14.20 2.60
C ASP A 5 -23.93 -14.61 2.80
N ILE A 6 -23.54 -14.79 4.04
CA ILE A 6 -22.19 -15.20 4.43
C ILE A 6 -21.79 -16.57 3.84
N ASN A 7 -22.75 -17.50 3.69
CA ASN A 7 -22.46 -18.84 3.16
C ASN A 7 -22.13 -18.76 1.66
N LYS A 8 -22.84 -17.92 0.91
CA LYS A 8 -22.54 -17.65 -0.49
C LYS A 8 -21.13 -17.05 -0.64
N VAL A 9 -20.78 -16.04 0.17
CA VAL A 9 -19.44 -15.44 0.13
C VAL A 9 -18.36 -16.45 0.52
N ARG A 10 -18.58 -17.26 1.56
CA ARG A 10 -17.62 -18.30 1.98
C ARG A 10 -17.39 -19.37 0.91
N ALA A 11 -18.42 -19.69 0.11
CA ALA A 11 -18.30 -20.66 -0.98
C ALA A 11 -17.30 -20.24 -2.08
N ASP A 12 -17.05 -18.92 -2.24
CA ASP A 12 -16.06 -18.40 -3.16
C ASP A 12 -14.61 -18.68 -2.72
N PHE A 13 -14.41 -19.10 -1.46
CA PHE A 13 -13.10 -19.37 -0.87
C PHE A 13 -12.94 -20.86 -0.51
N PRO A 14 -12.43 -21.71 -1.42
CA PRO A 14 -12.39 -23.16 -1.22
C PRO A 14 -11.67 -23.62 0.05
N ILE A 15 -10.62 -22.88 0.44
CA ILE A 15 -9.83 -23.20 1.65
C ILE A 15 -10.69 -23.16 2.94
N LEU A 16 -11.76 -22.37 2.98
CA LEU A 16 -12.63 -22.25 4.15
C LEU A 16 -13.52 -23.48 4.39
N SER A 17 -13.54 -24.43 3.44
CA SER A 17 -14.21 -25.73 3.61
C SER A 17 -13.34 -26.79 4.31
N ARG A 18 -12.05 -26.49 4.56
CA ARG A 18 -11.14 -27.43 5.24
C ARG A 18 -11.51 -27.62 6.70
N GLU A 19 -11.19 -28.80 7.18
CA GLU A 19 -11.17 -29.11 8.61
C GLU A 19 -9.73 -29.10 9.13
N VAL A 20 -9.54 -28.62 10.35
CA VAL A 20 -8.29 -28.62 11.09
C VAL A 20 -8.58 -29.24 12.46
N TYR A 21 -7.91 -30.35 12.76
CA TYR A 21 -8.13 -31.13 13.99
C TYR A 21 -9.60 -31.56 14.17
N GLY A 22 -10.28 -31.93 13.07
CA GLY A 22 -11.69 -32.34 13.06
C GLY A 22 -12.70 -31.23 13.33
N LYS A 23 -12.30 -29.97 13.16
CA LYS A 23 -13.17 -28.78 13.29
C LYS A 23 -13.08 -27.92 12.03
N PRO A 24 -14.15 -27.20 11.65
CA PRO A 24 -14.10 -26.23 10.54
C PRO A 24 -12.97 -25.22 10.72
N LEU A 25 -12.27 -24.91 9.63
CA LEU A 25 -11.22 -23.90 9.65
C LEU A 25 -11.78 -22.54 10.06
N VAL A 26 -11.13 -21.93 11.06
CA VAL A 26 -11.27 -20.52 11.42
C VAL A 26 -9.97 -19.82 11.08
N TYR A 27 -10.02 -18.81 10.17
CA TYR A 27 -8.86 -18.04 9.76
C TYR A 27 -9.08 -16.56 10.12
N LEU A 28 -8.27 -16.02 11.03
CA LEU A 28 -8.40 -14.66 11.57
C LEU A 28 -7.18 -13.77 11.27
N ASP A 29 -6.25 -14.24 10.42
CA ASP A 29 -5.00 -13.52 10.11
C ASP A 29 -5.03 -12.81 8.75
N ASN A 30 -6.20 -12.27 8.37
CA ASN A 30 -6.34 -11.55 7.11
C ASN A 30 -5.52 -10.25 7.04
N GLY A 31 -5.16 -9.67 8.19
CA GLY A 31 -4.26 -8.51 8.26
C GLY A 31 -2.84 -8.82 7.79
N ALA A 32 -2.39 -10.08 7.88
CA ALA A 32 -1.12 -10.52 7.34
C ALA A 32 -1.24 -10.87 5.83
N THR A 33 -2.23 -11.68 5.46
CA THR A 33 -2.57 -12.01 4.07
C THR A 33 -4.00 -12.55 3.99
N THR A 34 -4.75 -12.26 2.93
CA THR A 34 -6.10 -12.79 2.74
C THR A 34 -6.07 -14.13 2.02
N GLN A 35 -7.10 -14.95 2.24
CA GLN A 35 -7.37 -16.12 1.41
C GLN A 35 -7.80 -15.68 0.00
N LYS A 36 -7.58 -16.54 -1.00
CA LYS A 36 -7.85 -16.24 -2.40
C LYS A 36 -9.19 -16.83 -2.83
N PRO A 37 -10.09 -16.03 -3.42
CA PRO A 37 -11.33 -16.54 -3.99
C PRO A 37 -11.08 -17.28 -5.31
N LEU A 38 -12.01 -18.15 -5.68
CA LEU A 38 -11.96 -18.93 -6.93
C LEU A 38 -11.72 -18.04 -8.16
N CYS A 39 -12.39 -16.91 -8.26
CA CYS A 39 -12.25 -16.02 -9.41
C CYS A 39 -10.81 -15.51 -9.61
N VAL A 40 -10.03 -15.32 -8.55
CA VAL A 40 -8.61 -14.93 -8.64
C VAL A 40 -7.76 -16.13 -9.06
N LEU A 41 -8.01 -17.31 -8.48
CA LEU A 41 -7.28 -18.53 -8.84
C LEU A 41 -7.54 -18.92 -10.29
N ASP A 42 -8.78 -18.82 -10.76
CA ASP A 42 -9.19 -19.12 -12.13
C ASP A 42 -8.58 -18.09 -13.12
N ALA A 43 -8.56 -16.80 -12.78
CA ALA A 43 -7.93 -15.79 -13.61
C ALA A 43 -6.41 -16.03 -13.78
N MET A 44 -5.71 -16.39 -12.71
CA MET A 44 -4.28 -16.75 -12.77
C MET A 44 -4.06 -18.01 -13.62
N ARG A 45 -4.90 -19.02 -13.42
CA ARG A 45 -4.84 -20.26 -14.20
C ARG A 45 -5.08 -20.00 -15.68
N GLU A 46 -6.08 -19.21 -16.02
CA GLU A 46 -6.44 -18.86 -17.40
C GLU A 46 -5.30 -18.12 -18.09
N GLU A 47 -4.69 -17.18 -17.40
CA GLU A 47 -3.54 -16.46 -17.94
C GLU A 47 -2.38 -17.42 -18.30
N TYR A 48 -1.98 -18.30 -17.38
CA TYR A 48 -0.88 -19.23 -17.62
C TYR A 48 -1.18 -20.27 -18.70
N LEU A 49 -2.42 -20.73 -18.82
CA LEU A 49 -2.78 -21.76 -19.77
C LEU A 49 -3.01 -21.22 -21.18
N ASN A 50 -3.52 -19.98 -21.32
CA ASN A 50 -4.06 -19.53 -22.59
C ASN A 50 -3.48 -18.20 -23.11
N VAL A 51 -2.87 -17.36 -22.26
CA VAL A 51 -2.46 -16.00 -22.63
C VAL A 51 -0.99 -15.69 -22.33
N ASN A 52 -0.30 -16.50 -21.52
CA ASN A 52 1.04 -16.18 -21.03
C ASN A 52 2.01 -15.79 -22.15
N ALA A 53 2.40 -14.51 -22.17
CA ALA A 53 3.34 -13.95 -23.12
C ALA A 53 4.02 -12.69 -22.54
N ASN A 54 5.09 -12.23 -23.21
CA ASN A 54 5.79 -11.01 -22.82
C ASN A 54 4.92 -9.78 -23.08
N VAL A 55 4.66 -9.01 -22.04
CA VAL A 55 3.86 -7.78 -22.06
C VAL A 55 4.65 -6.64 -22.72
N HIS A 56 4.01 -5.84 -23.57
CA HIS A 56 4.51 -4.62 -24.25
C HIS A 56 5.60 -4.80 -25.30
N ARG A 57 6.18 -5.99 -25.48
CA ARG A 57 7.35 -6.17 -26.37
C ARG A 57 7.15 -7.13 -27.53
N GLY A 58 6.10 -7.93 -27.51
CA GLY A 58 5.83 -8.89 -28.58
C GLY A 58 4.89 -8.29 -29.63
N VAL A 59 5.13 -8.67 -30.89
CA VAL A 59 4.28 -8.26 -32.04
C VAL A 59 3.33 -9.38 -32.48
N HIS A 60 3.14 -10.40 -31.66
CA HIS A 60 2.28 -11.54 -31.93
C HIS A 60 1.02 -11.53 -31.07
N TYR A 61 0.02 -12.32 -31.45
CA TYR A 61 -1.31 -12.34 -30.87
C TYR A 61 -1.34 -12.47 -29.33
N LEU A 62 -0.63 -13.46 -28.76
CA LEU A 62 -0.61 -13.66 -27.33
C LEU A 62 0.00 -12.48 -26.55
N SER A 63 1.04 -11.85 -27.11
CA SER A 63 1.63 -10.67 -26.48
C SER A 63 0.68 -9.48 -26.47
N GLN A 64 -0.12 -9.31 -27.53
CA GLN A 64 -1.16 -8.28 -27.55
C GLN A 64 -2.22 -8.55 -26.49
N GLN A 65 -2.73 -9.78 -26.40
CA GLN A 65 -3.72 -10.15 -25.38
C GLN A 65 -3.19 -9.96 -23.95
N ALA A 66 -1.94 -10.41 -23.67
CA ALA A 66 -1.33 -10.22 -22.36
C ALA A 66 -1.16 -8.73 -22.02
N THR A 67 -0.80 -7.91 -23.02
CA THR A 67 -0.70 -6.45 -22.85
C THR A 67 -2.06 -5.84 -22.55
N ASP A 68 -3.09 -6.20 -23.29
CA ASP A 68 -4.45 -5.66 -23.11
C ASP A 68 -4.99 -6.00 -21.70
N LEU A 69 -4.78 -7.24 -21.23
CA LEU A 69 -5.16 -7.67 -19.89
C LEU A 69 -4.38 -6.91 -18.80
N HIS A 70 -3.09 -6.72 -18.98
CA HIS A 70 -2.24 -5.98 -18.05
C HIS A 70 -2.68 -4.52 -17.91
N GLU A 71 -2.92 -3.84 -19.05
CA GLU A 71 -3.39 -2.45 -19.04
C GLU A 71 -4.82 -2.32 -18.51
N ALA A 72 -5.70 -3.29 -18.80
CA ALA A 72 -7.03 -3.33 -18.19
C ALA A 72 -6.99 -3.49 -16.68
N ALA A 73 -6.06 -4.29 -16.15
CA ALA A 73 -5.84 -4.43 -14.71
C ALA A 73 -5.31 -3.11 -14.11
N ARG A 74 -4.36 -2.44 -14.78
CA ARG A 74 -3.84 -1.12 -14.38
C ARG A 74 -4.97 -0.08 -14.29
N GLU A 75 -5.83 -0.03 -15.28
CA GLU A 75 -6.98 0.88 -15.29
C GLU A 75 -7.97 0.58 -14.15
N LYS A 76 -8.23 -0.70 -13.83
CA LYS A 76 -9.07 -1.07 -12.68
C LYS A 76 -8.46 -0.59 -11.36
N VAL A 77 -7.14 -0.72 -11.19
CA VAL A 77 -6.45 -0.20 -9.99
C VAL A 77 -6.56 1.31 -9.92
N ARG A 78 -6.34 2.02 -11.06
CA ARG A 78 -6.51 3.46 -11.14
C ARG A 78 -7.90 3.91 -10.66
N GLN A 79 -8.95 3.25 -11.15
CA GLN A 79 -10.33 3.55 -10.76
C GLN A 79 -10.60 3.20 -9.30
N PHE A 80 -10.03 2.09 -8.81
CA PHE A 80 -10.24 1.62 -7.44
C PHE A 80 -9.75 2.61 -6.38
N ILE A 81 -8.61 3.25 -6.62
CA ILE A 81 -8.05 4.26 -5.70
C ILE A 81 -8.36 5.71 -6.14
N ASN A 82 -9.13 5.89 -7.22
CA ASN A 82 -9.45 7.19 -7.83
C ASN A 82 -8.22 8.02 -8.24
N ALA A 83 -7.15 7.36 -8.74
CA ALA A 83 -6.00 8.08 -9.29
C ALA A 83 -6.37 8.81 -10.59
N ASP A 84 -5.64 9.89 -10.91
CA ASP A 84 -6.00 10.75 -12.05
C ASP A 84 -5.63 10.12 -13.39
N LYS A 85 -4.42 9.60 -13.49
CA LYS A 85 -3.86 9.06 -14.73
C LYS A 85 -3.41 7.61 -14.57
N ILE A 86 -3.54 6.83 -15.65
CA ILE A 86 -3.10 5.43 -15.67
C ILE A 86 -1.59 5.29 -15.43
N GLN A 87 -0.80 6.30 -15.83
CA GLN A 87 0.65 6.34 -15.64
C GLN A 87 1.08 6.48 -14.18
N GLU A 88 0.16 6.91 -13.29
CA GLU A 88 0.41 6.97 -11.84
C GLU A 88 0.39 5.60 -11.18
N ILE A 89 -0.11 4.57 -11.87
CA ILE A 89 -0.17 3.21 -11.36
C ILE A 89 1.10 2.45 -11.73
N ILE A 90 1.87 2.08 -10.71
CA ILE A 90 3.13 1.34 -10.86
C ILE A 90 2.97 -0.01 -10.16
N PHE A 91 3.01 -1.10 -10.92
CA PHE A 91 3.00 -2.45 -10.35
C PHE A 91 4.36 -2.82 -9.79
N THR A 92 4.36 -3.29 -8.55
CA THR A 92 5.51 -3.84 -7.83
C THR A 92 5.12 -5.18 -7.21
N ARG A 93 6.05 -5.84 -6.54
CA ARG A 93 5.78 -7.11 -5.83
C ARG A 93 5.05 -6.91 -4.49
N GLY A 94 4.63 -5.70 -4.16
CA GLY A 94 3.89 -5.35 -2.96
C GLY A 94 4.43 -4.11 -2.26
N THR A 95 3.78 -3.72 -1.16
CA THR A 95 4.08 -2.49 -0.41
C THR A 95 5.56 -2.37 -0.03
N THR A 96 6.21 -3.46 0.39
CA THR A 96 7.63 -3.43 0.75
C THR A 96 8.52 -2.98 -0.41
N GLU A 97 8.29 -3.49 -1.63
CA GLU A 97 9.04 -3.04 -2.79
C GLU A 97 8.69 -1.60 -3.17
N SER A 98 7.42 -1.21 -3.09
CA SER A 98 7.00 0.17 -3.35
C SER A 98 7.69 1.16 -2.41
N MET A 99 7.75 0.86 -1.10
CA MET A 99 8.44 1.69 -0.12
C MET A 99 9.94 1.79 -0.41
N ASN A 100 10.60 0.67 -0.76
CA ASN A 100 12.01 0.67 -1.13
C ASN A 100 12.26 1.45 -2.43
N LEU A 101 11.37 1.35 -3.41
CA LEU A 101 11.46 2.08 -4.67
C LEU A 101 11.39 3.59 -4.41
N VAL A 102 10.39 4.06 -3.65
CA VAL A 102 10.27 5.48 -3.30
C VAL A 102 11.47 5.91 -2.46
N ALA A 103 11.82 5.16 -1.40
CA ALA A 103 12.94 5.51 -0.54
C ALA A 103 14.26 5.64 -1.31
N SER A 104 14.54 4.74 -2.25
CA SER A 104 15.77 4.83 -3.05
C SER A 104 15.72 5.95 -4.07
N SER A 105 14.68 5.99 -4.92
CA SER A 105 14.61 6.96 -6.02
C SER A 105 14.44 8.39 -5.52
N PHE A 106 13.60 8.60 -4.51
CA PHE A 106 13.39 9.90 -3.91
C PHE A 106 14.67 10.40 -3.20
N SER A 107 15.33 9.53 -2.42
CA SER A 107 16.58 9.88 -1.77
C SER A 107 17.68 10.21 -2.77
N ASP A 108 17.77 9.46 -3.88
CA ASP A 108 18.79 9.70 -4.90
C ASP A 108 18.58 11.02 -5.64
N SER A 109 17.33 11.43 -5.83
CA SER A 109 16.98 12.59 -6.61
C SER A 109 16.88 13.89 -5.78
N PHE A 110 16.43 13.80 -4.52
CA PHE A 110 16.00 14.97 -3.76
C PHE A 110 16.65 15.12 -2.37
N LEU A 111 17.28 14.07 -1.82
CA LEU A 111 17.84 14.11 -0.47
C LEU A 111 19.36 14.24 -0.47
N LYS A 112 19.87 15.01 0.49
CA LYS A 112 21.28 15.17 0.80
C LYS A 112 21.56 14.93 2.29
N GLU A 113 22.82 14.88 2.67
CA GLU A 113 23.23 14.73 4.06
C GLU A 113 22.60 15.80 4.97
N GLY A 114 22.06 15.35 6.10
CA GLY A 114 21.39 16.20 7.08
C GLY A 114 19.93 16.49 6.81
N ASP A 115 19.39 16.12 5.64
CA ASP A 115 17.94 16.18 5.39
C ASP A 115 17.18 15.18 6.28
N GLU A 116 15.90 15.48 6.52
CA GLU A 116 15.06 14.73 7.45
C GLU A 116 13.88 14.08 6.72
N VAL A 117 13.58 12.84 7.10
CA VAL A 117 12.34 12.12 6.74
C VAL A 117 11.57 11.86 8.02
N ILE A 118 10.30 12.25 8.04
CA ILE A 118 9.40 12.01 9.18
C ILE A 118 8.63 10.71 8.93
N ILE A 119 8.64 9.82 9.92
CA ILE A 119 7.81 8.62 10.00
C ILE A 119 7.01 8.64 11.30
N SER A 120 6.09 7.69 11.52
CA SER A 120 5.41 7.56 12.81
C SER A 120 5.93 6.39 13.64
N THR A 121 5.61 6.36 14.93
CA THR A 121 5.88 5.21 15.81
C THR A 121 5.09 3.97 15.39
N MET A 122 4.01 4.11 14.62
CA MET A 122 3.11 3.02 14.22
C MET A 122 3.52 2.32 12.91
N GLU A 123 4.68 2.68 12.33
CA GLU A 123 5.05 2.16 11.02
C GLU A 123 5.38 0.67 11.02
N HIS A 124 4.99 -0.01 9.97
CA HIS A 124 5.47 -1.34 9.65
C HIS A 124 6.95 -1.28 9.23
N HIS A 125 7.73 -2.34 9.48
CA HIS A 125 9.15 -2.38 9.11
C HIS A 125 9.43 -2.04 7.65
N SER A 126 8.49 -2.32 6.72
CA SER A 126 8.58 -1.92 5.31
C SER A 126 8.69 -0.41 5.11
N ASN A 127 8.19 0.39 6.06
CA ASN A 127 8.24 1.86 6.05
C ASN A 127 9.25 2.44 7.07
N ILE A 128 10.03 1.62 7.73
CA ILE A 128 11.12 2.05 8.64
C ILE A 128 12.47 1.75 8.02
N VAL A 129 12.70 0.47 7.70
CA VAL A 129 14.02 -0.03 7.30
C VAL A 129 14.56 0.63 6.02
N PRO A 130 13.76 0.86 4.96
CA PRO A 130 14.26 1.55 3.76
C PRO A 130 14.85 2.94 4.08
N TRP A 131 14.21 3.70 4.95
CA TRP A 131 14.68 5.03 5.37
C TRP A 131 15.91 4.95 6.26
N GLN A 132 16.00 3.96 7.16
CA GLN A 132 17.22 3.72 7.94
C GLN A 132 18.41 3.39 7.02
N LEU A 133 18.20 2.60 5.96
CA LEU A 133 19.23 2.31 4.98
C LEU A 133 19.67 3.56 4.22
N GLN A 134 18.74 4.47 3.89
CA GLN A 134 19.12 5.77 3.30
C GLN A 134 19.88 6.65 4.30
N GLY A 135 19.51 6.58 5.59
CA GLY A 135 20.28 7.23 6.66
C GLY A 135 21.75 6.79 6.68
N LEU A 136 21.98 5.46 6.60
CA LEU A 136 23.33 4.90 6.54
C LEU A 136 24.11 5.28 5.26
N LYS A 137 23.39 5.35 4.12
CA LYS A 137 24.02 5.62 2.81
C LYS A 137 24.31 7.12 2.57
N LYS A 138 23.39 7.98 2.98
CA LYS A 138 23.37 9.40 2.60
C LYS A 138 23.43 10.36 3.78
N GLY A 139 23.39 9.87 5.02
CA GLY A 139 23.41 10.73 6.21
C GLY A 139 22.09 11.47 6.45
N ILE A 140 20.96 10.99 5.89
CA ILE A 140 19.65 11.55 6.24
C ILE A 140 19.24 11.13 7.66
N ARG A 141 18.37 11.91 8.29
CA ARG A 141 17.90 11.68 9.64
C ARG A 141 16.44 11.30 9.66
N LEU A 142 16.10 10.28 10.46
CA LEU A 142 14.71 9.94 10.73
C LEU A 142 14.19 10.72 11.94
N ARG A 143 13.04 11.32 11.78
CA ARG A 143 12.25 11.90 12.86
C ARG A 143 11.00 11.04 13.04
N VAL A 144 10.59 10.83 14.28
CA VAL A 144 9.49 9.88 14.57
C VAL A 144 8.38 10.62 15.32
N ILE A 145 7.19 10.67 14.73
CA ILE A 145 6.00 11.20 15.39
C ILE A 145 5.64 10.24 16.53
N PRO A 146 5.60 10.71 17.78
CA PRO A 146 5.19 9.87 18.90
C PRO A 146 3.69 9.59 18.87
N MET A 147 3.27 8.61 19.66
CA MET A 147 1.86 8.32 19.92
C MET A 147 1.60 8.29 21.42
N SER A 148 0.35 8.54 21.81
CA SER A 148 -0.13 8.36 23.17
C SER A 148 -0.33 6.86 23.51
N ASP A 149 -0.56 6.54 24.78
CA ASP A 149 -0.88 5.17 25.25
C ASP A 149 -2.22 4.66 24.64
N GLU A 150 -3.11 5.55 24.22
CA GLU A 150 -4.35 5.23 23.51
C GLU A 150 -4.14 4.95 22.01
N GLY A 151 -2.90 5.03 21.51
CA GLY A 151 -2.57 4.77 20.11
C GLY A 151 -2.97 5.91 19.17
N VAL A 152 -2.87 7.16 19.60
CA VAL A 152 -3.15 8.36 18.81
C VAL A 152 -1.85 9.11 18.53
N LEU A 153 -1.59 9.47 17.27
CA LEU A 153 -0.40 10.24 16.88
C LEU A 153 -0.47 11.68 17.44
N ASP A 154 0.67 12.14 17.96
CA ASP A 154 0.82 13.51 18.47
C ASP A 154 1.10 14.47 17.30
N LEU A 155 0.06 15.17 16.87
CA LEU A 155 0.15 16.14 15.78
C LEU A 155 0.83 17.46 16.16
N ASP A 156 0.90 17.82 17.44
CA ASP A 156 1.65 19.00 17.88
C ASP A 156 3.17 18.69 17.83
N ALA A 157 3.56 17.48 18.24
CA ALA A 157 4.91 17.01 18.02
C ALA A 157 5.28 16.93 16.54
N PHE A 158 4.34 16.48 15.69
CA PHE A 158 4.53 16.47 14.23
C PHE A 158 4.80 17.89 13.69
N ASP A 159 3.99 18.88 14.04
CA ASP A 159 4.17 20.28 13.61
C ASP A 159 5.55 20.82 14.00
N SER A 160 6.01 20.47 15.20
CA SER A 160 7.35 20.89 15.69
C SER A 160 8.52 20.28 14.89
N MET A 161 8.27 19.19 14.15
CA MET A 161 9.27 18.52 13.31
C MET A 161 9.35 19.10 11.91
N LEU A 162 8.32 19.82 11.44
CA LEU A 162 8.31 20.42 10.11
C LEU A 162 9.28 21.61 10.05
N ASN A 163 10.29 21.50 9.20
CA ASN A 163 11.34 22.52 9.04
C ASN A 163 11.97 22.41 7.64
N GLU A 164 12.87 23.33 7.30
CA GLU A 164 13.53 23.41 6.00
C GLU A 164 14.33 22.15 5.61
N ARG A 165 14.74 21.31 6.57
CA ARG A 165 15.42 20.03 6.34
C ARG A 165 14.46 18.89 6.11
N THR A 166 13.20 19.01 6.53
CA THR A 166 12.20 17.98 6.29
C THR A 166 11.87 17.92 4.80
N LYS A 167 12.06 16.77 4.17
CA LYS A 167 11.89 16.59 2.73
C LYS A 167 10.81 15.57 2.35
N LEU A 168 10.39 14.75 3.29
CA LEU A 168 9.34 13.77 3.09
C LEU A 168 8.69 13.38 4.43
N VAL A 169 7.40 13.12 4.39
CA VAL A 169 6.66 12.43 5.45
C VAL A 169 6.24 11.07 4.92
N SER A 170 6.46 9.98 5.68
CA SER A 170 6.05 8.62 5.28
C SER A 170 5.30 7.95 6.42
N VAL A 171 3.99 7.79 6.28
CA VAL A 171 3.11 7.36 7.38
C VAL A 171 2.08 6.32 6.96
N ALA A 172 1.76 5.40 7.87
CA ALA A 172 0.69 4.42 7.69
C ALA A 172 -0.69 5.08 7.84
N ASN A 173 -1.59 4.78 6.91
CA ASN A 173 -2.99 5.22 7.02
C ASN A 173 -3.73 4.42 8.10
N VAL A 174 -3.51 3.10 8.16
CA VAL A 174 -4.09 2.23 9.19
C VAL A 174 -2.96 1.38 9.79
N SER A 175 -2.83 1.40 11.11
CA SER A 175 -1.85 0.59 11.83
C SER A 175 -2.15 -0.90 11.67
N ASN A 176 -1.16 -1.69 11.28
CA ASN A 176 -1.28 -3.16 11.19
C ASN A 176 -1.31 -3.85 12.56
N VAL A 177 -0.91 -3.18 13.61
CA VAL A 177 -0.87 -3.71 14.99
C VAL A 177 -2.09 -3.26 15.79
N LEU A 178 -2.37 -1.96 15.79
CA LEU A 178 -3.42 -1.36 16.61
C LEU A 178 -4.77 -1.27 15.92
N GLY A 179 -4.79 -1.28 14.57
CA GLY A 179 -5.99 -1.00 13.78
C GLY A 179 -6.42 0.48 13.81
N THR A 180 -5.64 1.34 14.46
CA THR A 180 -5.89 2.78 14.48
C THR A 180 -5.86 3.34 13.06
N VAL A 181 -6.90 4.10 12.70
CA VAL A 181 -6.95 4.89 11.47
C VAL A 181 -6.31 6.24 11.76
N ASN A 182 -5.13 6.47 11.19
CA ASN A 182 -4.39 7.70 11.39
C ASN A 182 -5.00 8.87 10.61
N PRO A 183 -4.90 10.11 11.10
CA PRO A 183 -5.44 11.30 10.45
C PRO A 183 -4.56 11.76 9.29
N VAL A 184 -4.29 10.86 8.31
CA VAL A 184 -3.32 11.12 7.23
C VAL A 184 -3.69 12.32 6.37
N LYS A 185 -4.99 12.59 6.15
CA LYS A 185 -5.42 13.79 5.41
C LYS A 185 -4.99 15.09 6.11
N GLU A 186 -5.05 15.13 7.43
CA GLU A 186 -4.58 16.27 8.21
C GLU A 186 -3.05 16.36 8.21
N ILE A 187 -2.34 15.22 8.29
CA ILE A 187 -0.88 15.15 8.18
C ILE A 187 -0.44 15.69 6.81
N ILE A 188 -1.08 15.24 5.72
CA ILE A 188 -0.82 15.70 4.36
C ILE A 188 -1.03 17.22 4.26
N ARG A 189 -2.17 17.71 4.71
CA ARG A 189 -2.50 19.14 4.68
C ARG A 189 -1.45 20.00 5.39
N ARG A 190 -0.94 19.55 6.55
CA ARG A 190 0.10 20.26 7.30
C ARG A 190 1.45 20.18 6.60
N ALA A 191 1.84 19.01 6.09
CA ALA A 191 3.09 18.83 5.34
C ALA A 191 3.13 19.72 4.07
N HIS A 192 2.03 19.74 3.32
CA HIS A 192 1.91 20.53 2.08
C HIS A 192 1.97 22.05 2.34
N GLN A 193 1.62 22.54 3.54
CA GLN A 193 1.86 23.95 3.91
C GLN A 193 3.34 24.33 3.94
N HIS A 194 4.23 23.34 3.98
CA HIS A 194 5.68 23.49 3.95
C HIS A 194 6.30 22.93 2.66
N ASP A 195 5.48 22.67 1.63
CA ASP A 195 5.92 22.05 0.36
C ASP A 195 6.60 20.67 0.55
N ILE A 196 6.20 19.91 1.59
CA ILE A 196 6.75 18.61 1.93
C ILE A 196 5.82 17.51 1.40
N PRO A 197 6.27 16.65 0.47
CA PRO A 197 5.49 15.54 -0.05
C PRO A 197 5.25 14.44 1.00
N VAL A 198 4.16 13.67 0.79
CA VAL A 198 3.73 12.62 1.71
C VAL A 198 3.56 11.29 0.99
N LEU A 199 4.24 10.26 1.51
CA LEU A 199 4.05 8.86 1.16
C LEU A 199 3.13 8.20 2.20
N VAL A 200 2.05 7.62 1.73
CA VAL A 200 1.07 6.90 2.57
C VAL A 200 1.22 5.39 2.40
N ASP A 201 1.47 4.68 3.51
CA ASP A 201 1.34 3.22 3.56
C ASP A 201 -0.14 2.86 3.69
N GLY A 202 -0.71 2.42 2.58
CA GLY A 202 -2.09 1.98 2.45
C GLY A 202 -2.30 0.46 2.59
N ALA A 203 -1.29 -0.30 3.02
CA ALA A 203 -1.36 -1.76 3.07
C ALA A 203 -2.54 -2.31 3.88
N GLN A 204 -2.94 -1.61 4.93
CA GLN A 204 -4.11 -1.97 5.74
C GLN A 204 -5.35 -1.14 5.42
N SER A 205 -5.22 0.02 4.81
CA SER A 205 -6.40 0.83 4.46
C SER A 205 -7.06 0.37 3.17
N ALA A 206 -6.30 0.09 2.12
CA ALA A 206 -6.84 -0.31 0.82
C ALA A 206 -7.82 -1.51 0.88
N PRO A 207 -7.59 -2.57 1.70
CA PRO A 207 -8.55 -3.67 1.82
C PRO A 207 -9.77 -3.37 2.71
N HIS A 208 -9.75 -2.34 3.55
CA HIS A 208 -10.74 -2.19 4.63
C HIS A 208 -11.58 -0.92 4.56
N ILE A 209 -11.05 0.15 3.99
CA ILE A 209 -11.75 1.44 3.87
C ILE A 209 -11.71 1.93 2.43
N HIS A 210 -12.67 2.78 2.07
CA HIS A 210 -12.62 3.42 0.75
C HIS A 210 -11.43 4.38 0.68
N VAL A 211 -10.60 4.19 -0.36
CA VAL A 211 -9.44 5.04 -0.63
C VAL A 211 -9.73 5.90 -1.84
N ASP A 212 -9.56 7.20 -1.67
CA ASP A 212 -9.60 8.20 -2.74
C ASP A 212 -8.32 9.03 -2.64
N VAL A 213 -7.34 8.73 -3.51
CA VAL A 213 -6.02 9.39 -3.43
C VAL A 213 -6.09 10.87 -3.83
N LYS A 214 -7.08 11.29 -4.61
CA LYS A 214 -7.33 12.70 -4.92
C LYS A 214 -7.87 13.47 -3.72
N ASP A 215 -8.82 12.87 -2.98
CA ASP A 215 -9.36 13.47 -1.77
C ASP A 215 -8.34 13.48 -0.63
N LEU A 216 -7.45 12.48 -0.58
CA LEU A 216 -6.32 12.45 0.36
C LEU A 216 -5.26 13.48 0.00
N ASP A 217 -5.08 13.78 -1.29
CA ASP A 217 -4.04 14.66 -1.84
C ASP A 217 -2.61 14.18 -1.51
N CYS A 218 -2.38 12.86 -1.44
CA CYS A 218 -1.06 12.30 -1.16
C CYS A 218 -0.21 12.22 -2.43
N ASP A 219 1.12 12.36 -2.29
CA ASP A 219 2.07 12.31 -3.41
C ASP A 219 2.39 10.87 -3.81
N PHE A 220 2.39 9.96 -2.84
CA PHE A 220 2.58 8.52 -3.04
C PHE A 220 1.62 7.73 -2.17
N PHE A 221 1.05 6.66 -2.73
CA PHE A 221 0.21 5.71 -2.01
C PHE A 221 0.63 4.28 -2.34
N ALA A 222 1.01 3.49 -1.36
CA ALA A 222 1.49 2.13 -1.57
C ALA A 222 0.60 1.10 -0.86
N PHE A 223 0.24 0.00 -1.55
CA PHE A 223 -0.54 -1.09 -0.97
C PHE A 223 -0.20 -2.44 -1.60
N SER A 224 -0.76 -3.52 -1.09
CA SER A 224 -0.45 -4.89 -1.52
C SER A 224 -1.69 -5.68 -1.90
N GLY A 225 -1.68 -6.30 -3.08
CA GLY A 225 -2.77 -7.14 -3.57
C GLY A 225 -3.03 -8.36 -2.67
N HIS A 226 -1.97 -8.98 -2.08
CA HIS A 226 -2.14 -10.18 -1.24
C HIS A 226 -2.98 -9.96 0.03
N LYS A 227 -3.22 -8.71 0.43
CA LYS A 227 -4.15 -8.32 1.51
C LYS A 227 -5.54 -7.97 1.01
N MET A 228 -5.73 -7.96 -0.32
CA MET A 228 -6.96 -7.60 -1.02
C MET A 228 -7.46 -8.74 -1.89
N TYR A 229 -7.29 -9.97 -1.42
CA TYR A 229 -7.75 -11.21 -2.08
C TYR A 229 -6.99 -11.59 -3.36
N GLY A 230 -6.00 -10.81 -3.79
CA GLY A 230 -5.18 -11.07 -4.98
C GLY A 230 -3.70 -11.31 -4.73
#